data_31e3337b60a653d5d70353442e12f070
#
_entry.id   31e3337b60a653d5d70353442e12f070
#
_cell.length_a   1.000
_cell.length_b   1.000
_cell.length_c   1.000
_cell.angle_alpha   90.00
_cell.angle_beta   90.00
_cell.angle_gamma   90.00
#
_symmetry.space_group_name_H-M   'P 1'
#
loop_
_entity.id
_entity.type
_entity.pdbx_description
1 polymer ?
#
loop_
_entity_poly.entity_id
_entity_poly.type
_entity_poly.pdbx_seq_one_letter_code
_entity_poly.pdbx_strand_id
1 'polypeptide(L)'
;MTIPIYITRPLVKQWISANEPELKFFVNFIYFQSFDSFLEHIKKNTITNVSSRLSQNIIVAVDVSGSYEEIFDRIHHIDNNLKIIVFDLITDTSKLLDILKCGYNSVVEVGTKAHDVIAIVQKLLKQEISICPDLTHKLLLEHFFKKNNHQNNHDSSVFDRRKILKNILSEKQQIVFDNLLLGKTYKEISQLLGGSFYVVNQREKTIYRKLGVRSRVELLNLVMN
;
A
#
# COMPACT_ATOMS: atom_id res chain seq x y z
N MET A 1 -10.39 11.13 -17.05
CA MET A 1 -11.39 10.68 -16.07
C MET A 1 -11.44 11.65 -14.91
N THR A 2 -12.63 11.94 -14.35
CA THR A 2 -12.77 12.86 -13.20
C THR A 2 -13.15 12.07 -11.97
N ILE A 3 -12.41 12.30 -10.86
CA ILE A 3 -12.63 11.63 -9.57
C ILE A 3 -12.91 12.71 -8.52
N PRO A 4 -14.10 12.73 -7.91
CA PRO A 4 -14.35 13.57 -6.74
C PRO A 4 -13.52 13.07 -5.56
N ILE A 5 -12.88 13.98 -4.85
CA ILE A 5 -12.01 13.66 -3.73
C ILE A 5 -12.29 14.56 -2.53
N TYR A 6 -12.48 13.94 -1.38
CA TYR A 6 -12.56 14.63 -0.10
C TYR A 6 -11.25 14.42 0.66
N ILE A 7 -10.56 15.52 0.99
CA ILE A 7 -9.27 15.51 1.68
C ILE A 7 -9.32 16.42 2.89
N THR A 8 -8.94 15.87 4.03
CA THR A 8 -8.83 16.61 5.31
C THR A 8 -7.39 16.88 5.72
N ARG A 9 -6.45 15.99 5.34
CA ARG A 9 -5.06 16.08 5.79
C ARG A 9 -4.16 16.84 4.81
N PRO A 10 -3.44 17.87 5.29
CA PRO A 10 -2.55 18.68 4.45
C PRO A 10 -1.49 17.86 3.72
N LEU A 11 -0.97 16.82 4.37
CA LEU A 11 0.08 15.95 3.80
C LEU A 11 -0.41 15.18 2.57
N VAL A 12 -1.64 14.65 2.61
CA VAL A 12 -2.27 13.97 1.47
C VAL A 12 -2.47 14.95 0.32
N LYS A 13 -2.98 16.14 0.63
CA LYS A 13 -3.17 17.19 -0.37
C LYS A 13 -1.85 17.60 -1.03
N GLN A 14 -0.80 17.81 -0.23
CA GLN A 14 0.53 18.15 -0.73
C GLN A 14 1.09 17.06 -1.64
N TRP A 15 0.95 15.79 -1.23
CA TRP A 15 1.42 14.66 -2.03
C TRP A 15 0.67 14.55 -3.37
N ILE A 16 -0.67 14.70 -3.38
CA ILE A 16 -1.45 14.68 -4.63
C ILE A 16 -1.02 15.85 -5.53
N SER A 17 -0.89 17.06 -4.99
CA SER A 17 -0.46 18.24 -5.75
C SER A 17 0.94 18.06 -6.37
N ALA A 18 1.86 17.42 -5.67
CA ALA A 18 3.19 17.12 -6.18
C ALA A 18 3.19 16.12 -7.35
N ASN A 19 2.21 15.21 -7.38
CA ASN A 19 2.05 14.20 -8.44
C ASN A 19 1.03 14.61 -9.52
N GLU A 20 0.35 15.73 -9.35
CA GLU A 20 -0.69 16.22 -10.27
C GLU A 20 -0.21 16.36 -11.73
N PRO A 21 1.01 16.84 -12.03
CA PRO A 21 1.50 16.95 -13.40
C PRO A 21 1.46 15.61 -14.17
N GLU A 22 1.71 14.49 -13.50
CA GLU A 22 1.67 13.15 -14.09
C GLU A 22 0.25 12.58 -14.06
N LEU A 23 -0.49 12.77 -12.97
CA LEU A 23 -1.83 12.22 -12.77
C LEU A 23 -2.85 12.84 -13.70
N LYS A 24 -2.79 14.15 -13.98
CA LYS A 24 -3.80 14.89 -14.76
C LYS A 24 -4.00 14.39 -16.19
N PHE A 25 -3.03 13.68 -16.76
CA PHE A 25 -3.21 13.07 -18.08
C PHE A 25 -4.24 11.92 -18.07
N PHE A 26 -4.49 11.31 -16.90
CA PHE A 26 -5.39 10.18 -16.73
C PHE A 26 -6.54 10.48 -15.79
N VAL A 27 -6.28 11.23 -14.72
CA VAL A 27 -7.20 11.48 -13.62
C VAL A 27 -7.20 12.97 -13.28
N ASN A 28 -8.38 13.59 -13.32
CA ASN A 28 -8.60 14.94 -12.77
C ASN A 28 -9.33 14.81 -11.44
N PHE A 29 -8.78 15.38 -10.38
CA PHE A 29 -9.44 15.40 -9.09
C PHE A 29 -10.30 16.65 -8.92
N ILE A 30 -11.54 16.47 -8.44
CA ILE A 30 -12.39 17.56 -7.96
C ILE A 30 -12.34 17.55 -6.44
N TYR A 31 -11.79 18.60 -5.85
CA TYR A 31 -11.56 18.72 -4.42
C TYR A 31 -12.77 19.28 -3.68
N PHE A 32 -13.12 18.67 -2.56
CA PHE A 32 -14.17 19.12 -1.65
C PHE A 32 -13.59 19.44 -0.28
N GLN A 33 -14.00 20.57 0.29
CA GLN A 33 -13.55 21.01 1.61
C GLN A 33 -14.46 20.54 2.74
N SER A 34 -15.72 20.19 2.43
CA SER A 34 -16.64 19.60 3.39
C SER A 34 -17.15 18.24 2.90
N PHE A 35 -17.36 17.33 3.83
CA PHE A 35 -17.85 15.99 3.51
C PHE A 35 -19.29 16.04 2.98
N ASP A 36 -20.10 16.96 3.47
CA ASP A 36 -21.48 17.08 3.00
C ASP A 36 -21.56 17.59 1.56
N SER A 37 -20.76 18.59 1.16
CA SER A 37 -20.68 19.02 -0.24
C SER A 37 -20.16 17.92 -1.17
N PHE A 38 -19.24 17.10 -0.69
CA PHE A 38 -18.75 15.92 -1.40
C PHE A 38 -19.88 14.89 -1.61
N LEU A 39 -20.65 14.57 -0.55
CA LEU A 39 -21.77 13.64 -0.65
C LEU A 39 -22.89 14.15 -1.57
N GLU A 40 -23.22 15.46 -1.50
CA GLU A 40 -24.18 16.07 -2.40
C GLU A 40 -23.75 15.97 -3.87
N HIS A 41 -22.48 16.21 -4.15
CA HIS A 41 -21.92 16.04 -5.50
C HIS A 41 -22.07 14.61 -6.00
N ILE A 42 -21.75 13.61 -5.17
CA ILE A 42 -21.92 12.19 -5.52
C ILE A 42 -23.39 11.89 -5.80
N LYS A 43 -24.30 12.27 -4.90
CA LYS A 43 -25.75 12.05 -5.08
C LYS A 43 -26.25 12.61 -6.40
N LYS A 44 -25.88 13.84 -6.72
CA LYS A 44 -26.30 14.51 -7.97
C LYS A 44 -25.81 13.75 -9.21
N ASN A 45 -24.55 13.32 -9.21
CA ASN A 45 -23.98 12.59 -10.34
C ASN A 45 -24.51 11.16 -10.48
N THR A 46 -24.82 10.49 -9.37
CA THR A 46 -25.43 9.16 -9.40
C THR A 46 -26.84 9.22 -10.00
N ILE A 47 -27.66 10.18 -9.61
CA ILE A 47 -29.02 10.36 -10.13
C ILE A 47 -29.01 10.67 -11.64
N THR A 48 -28.11 11.51 -12.12
CA THR A 48 -28.00 11.85 -13.54
C THR A 48 -27.54 10.69 -14.41
N ASN A 49 -26.70 9.78 -13.88
CA ASN A 49 -26.17 8.63 -14.61
C ASN A 49 -27.15 7.45 -14.71
N VAL A 50 -28.11 7.32 -13.79
CA VAL A 50 -29.19 6.31 -13.88
C VAL A 50 -30.03 6.51 -15.15
N SER A 51 -30.19 7.77 -15.59
CA SER A 51 -30.95 8.11 -16.79
C SER A 51 -30.25 7.72 -18.12
N SER A 52 -28.94 7.49 -18.09
CA SER A 52 -28.12 7.30 -19.31
C SER A 52 -27.75 5.84 -19.64
N ARG A 53 -28.26 4.83 -18.92
CA ARG A 53 -27.95 3.39 -19.10
C ARG A 53 -26.44 3.02 -19.17
N LEU A 54 -25.56 3.98 -19.00
CA LEU A 54 -24.13 3.75 -18.83
C LEU A 54 -23.87 3.68 -17.33
N SER A 55 -23.79 2.48 -16.80
CA SER A 55 -23.24 2.24 -15.46
C SER A 55 -21.75 2.66 -15.48
N GLN A 56 -21.50 3.97 -15.48
CA GLN A 56 -20.15 4.47 -15.31
C GLN A 56 -19.71 4.07 -13.90
N ASN A 57 -18.66 3.29 -13.82
CA ASN A 57 -17.98 3.01 -12.56
C ASN A 57 -17.53 4.35 -11.95
N ILE A 58 -18.36 4.92 -11.08
CA ILE A 58 -18.02 6.17 -10.40
C ILE A 58 -16.98 5.80 -9.33
N ILE A 59 -15.77 6.31 -9.51
CA ILE A 59 -14.72 6.20 -8.51
C ILE A 59 -14.76 7.48 -7.68
N VAL A 60 -14.76 7.33 -6.37
CA VAL A 60 -14.62 8.42 -5.41
C VAL A 60 -13.35 8.20 -4.59
N ALA A 61 -12.73 9.27 -4.16
CA ALA A 61 -11.53 9.20 -3.34
C ALA A 61 -11.74 9.93 -2.02
N VAL A 62 -11.21 9.37 -0.95
CA VAL A 62 -11.30 9.94 0.40
C VAL A 62 -9.97 9.85 1.12
N ASP A 63 -9.73 10.84 1.96
CA ASP A 63 -8.69 10.83 2.97
C ASP A 63 -9.39 10.78 4.33
N VAL A 64 -9.18 9.71 5.06
CA VAL A 64 -9.91 9.46 6.30
C VAL A 64 -9.07 9.90 7.50
N SER A 65 -9.54 10.94 8.19
CA SER A 65 -9.00 11.38 9.49
C SER A 65 -9.81 10.90 10.70
N GLY A 66 -10.89 10.15 10.47
CA GLY A 66 -11.80 9.63 11.48
C GLY A 66 -12.09 8.14 11.33
N SER A 67 -13.33 7.73 11.57
CA SER A 67 -13.77 6.35 11.40
C SER A 67 -13.90 5.99 9.91
N TYR A 68 -13.17 4.98 9.47
CA TYR A 68 -13.30 4.43 8.12
C TYR A 68 -14.70 3.87 7.86
N GLU A 69 -15.29 3.22 8.86
CA GLU A 69 -16.62 2.60 8.79
C GLU A 69 -17.70 3.66 8.57
N GLU A 70 -17.69 4.73 9.35
CA GLU A 70 -18.68 5.81 9.23
C GLU A 70 -18.62 6.49 7.85
N ILE A 71 -17.43 6.80 7.34
CA ILE A 71 -17.27 7.41 6.03
C ILE A 71 -17.69 6.45 4.92
N PHE A 72 -17.31 5.18 5.02
CA PHE A 72 -17.70 4.15 4.08
C PHE A 72 -19.22 4.02 4.00
N ASP A 73 -19.90 3.86 5.14
CA ASP A 73 -21.33 3.70 5.22
C ASP A 73 -22.09 4.89 4.63
N ARG A 74 -21.67 6.12 4.96
CA ARG A 74 -22.29 7.32 4.42
C ARG A 74 -22.17 7.43 2.88
N ILE A 75 -21.06 7.00 2.30
CA ILE A 75 -20.87 6.98 0.85
C ILE A 75 -21.67 5.84 0.22
N HIS A 76 -21.61 4.64 0.81
CA HIS A 76 -22.25 3.44 0.31
C HIS A 76 -23.79 3.53 0.34
N HIS A 77 -24.35 4.30 1.30
CA HIS A 77 -25.79 4.60 1.34
C HIS A 77 -26.28 5.41 0.12
N ILE A 78 -25.40 6.11 -0.60
CA ILE A 78 -25.75 6.84 -1.80
C ILE A 78 -25.89 5.88 -2.99
N ASP A 79 -24.88 5.02 -3.18
CA ASP A 79 -24.86 4.01 -4.24
C ASP A 79 -23.86 2.89 -3.87
N ASN A 80 -24.38 1.68 -3.76
CA ASN A 80 -23.60 0.49 -3.42
C ASN A 80 -22.58 0.08 -4.51
N ASN A 81 -22.68 0.64 -5.70
CA ASN A 81 -21.78 0.35 -6.83
C ASN A 81 -20.59 1.30 -6.91
N LEU A 82 -20.55 2.32 -6.04
CA LEU A 82 -19.43 3.24 -6.01
C LEU A 82 -18.12 2.51 -5.67
N LYS A 83 -17.06 2.85 -6.39
CA LYS A 83 -15.71 2.39 -6.08
C LYS A 83 -15.00 3.44 -5.25
N ILE A 84 -14.54 3.05 -4.08
CA ILE A 84 -13.94 3.98 -3.11
C ILE A 84 -12.46 3.71 -2.98
N ILE A 85 -11.65 4.75 -3.23
CA ILE A 85 -10.21 4.76 -3.00
C ILE A 85 -9.91 5.52 -1.71
N VAL A 86 -9.16 4.93 -0.81
CA VAL A 86 -8.63 5.61 0.37
C VAL A 86 -7.20 6.06 0.10
N PHE A 87 -6.92 7.35 0.34
CA PHE A 87 -5.56 7.86 0.42
C PHE A 87 -5.18 8.01 1.89
N ASP A 88 -4.15 7.29 2.32
CA ASP A 88 -3.76 7.33 3.73
C ASP A 88 -2.25 7.14 3.93
N LEU A 89 -1.81 7.51 5.14
CA LEU A 89 -0.52 7.12 5.70
C LEU A 89 -0.69 5.78 6.41
N ILE A 90 -0.24 4.72 5.78
CA ILE A 90 -0.35 3.38 6.35
C ILE A 90 0.87 3.12 7.23
N THR A 91 0.67 3.26 8.53
CA THR A 91 1.73 3.05 9.53
C THR A 91 1.96 1.59 9.84
N ASP A 92 0.89 0.79 9.79
CA ASP A 92 0.93 -0.64 10.05
C ASP A 92 -0.15 -1.38 9.24
N THR A 93 -0.06 -2.68 9.19
CA THR A 93 -0.96 -3.54 8.43
C THR A 93 -2.30 -3.77 9.12
N SER A 94 -2.42 -3.55 10.44
CA SER A 94 -3.73 -3.64 11.12
C SER A 94 -4.66 -2.55 10.60
N LYS A 95 -4.16 -1.33 10.45
CA LYS A 95 -4.87 -0.21 9.83
C LYS A 95 -5.32 -0.51 8.40
N LEU A 96 -4.44 -1.13 7.60
CA LEU A 96 -4.79 -1.55 6.23
C LEU A 96 -5.90 -2.61 6.24
N LEU A 97 -5.83 -3.58 7.13
CA LEU A 97 -6.86 -4.61 7.27
C LEU A 97 -8.21 -4.02 7.70
N ASP A 98 -8.20 -3.03 8.59
CA ASP A 98 -9.43 -2.38 9.04
C ASP A 98 -10.09 -1.61 7.89
N ILE A 99 -9.31 -0.89 7.06
CA ILE A 99 -9.81 -0.26 5.85
C ILE A 99 -10.44 -1.28 4.89
N LEU A 100 -9.76 -2.40 4.65
CA LEU A 100 -10.26 -3.44 3.74
C LEU A 100 -11.51 -4.14 4.28
N LYS A 101 -11.60 -4.38 5.60
CA LYS A 101 -12.80 -4.96 6.24
C LYS A 101 -14.04 -4.07 6.11
N CYS A 102 -13.86 -2.74 6.09
CA CYS A 102 -14.95 -1.81 5.84
C CYS A 102 -15.51 -1.91 4.40
N GLY A 103 -14.79 -2.54 3.47
CA GLY A 103 -15.27 -2.75 2.10
C GLY A 103 -14.69 -1.78 1.05
N TYR A 104 -13.70 -0.96 1.40
CA TYR A 104 -13.03 -0.09 0.44
C TYR A 104 -12.38 -0.89 -0.69
N ASN A 105 -12.51 -0.39 -1.91
CA ASN A 105 -12.05 -1.10 -3.11
C ASN A 105 -10.55 -0.95 -3.35
N SER A 106 -9.94 0.11 -2.82
CA SER A 106 -8.51 0.35 -2.97
C SER A 106 -7.95 1.23 -1.88
N VAL A 107 -6.67 1.03 -1.58
CA VAL A 107 -5.90 1.84 -0.65
C VAL A 107 -4.62 2.29 -1.34
N VAL A 108 -4.37 3.59 -1.30
CA VAL A 108 -3.17 4.23 -1.83
C VAL A 108 -2.41 4.86 -0.67
N GLU A 109 -1.21 4.38 -0.42
CA GLU A 109 -0.32 4.97 0.57
C GLU A 109 0.26 6.29 0.07
N VAL A 110 0.29 7.30 0.92
CA VAL A 110 1.00 8.56 0.63
C VAL A 110 2.48 8.25 0.37
N GLY A 111 2.99 8.72 -0.77
CA GLY A 111 4.32 8.34 -1.26
C GLY A 111 4.31 7.33 -2.41
N THR A 112 3.15 6.73 -2.72
CA THR A 112 2.98 5.88 -3.93
C THR A 112 3.26 6.70 -5.19
N LYS A 113 3.97 6.14 -6.14
CA LYS A 113 4.29 6.83 -7.40
C LYS A 113 3.05 7.03 -8.26
N ALA A 114 3.01 8.11 -9.03
CA ALA A 114 1.87 8.45 -9.88
C ALA A 114 1.46 7.33 -10.83
N HIS A 115 2.41 6.63 -11.46
CA HIS A 115 2.11 5.52 -12.37
C HIS A 115 1.42 4.33 -11.68
N ASP A 116 1.74 4.05 -10.40
CA ASP A 116 1.09 3.00 -9.61
C ASP A 116 -0.34 3.41 -9.25
N VAL A 117 -0.57 4.69 -8.93
CA VAL A 117 -1.92 5.24 -8.71
C VAL A 117 -2.77 5.10 -9.97
N ILE A 118 -2.21 5.43 -11.13
CA ILE A 118 -2.89 5.27 -12.42
C ILE A 118 -3.26 3.80 -12.66
N ALA A 119 -2.33 2.88 -12.40
CA ALA A 119 -2.58 1.44 -12.56
C ALA A 119 -3.71 0.95 -11.63
N ILE A 120 -3.76 1.44 -10.39
CA ILE A 120 -4.83 1.15 -9.44
C ILE A 120 -6.19 1.63 -9.98
N VAL A 121 -6.27 2.88 -10.43
CA VAL A 121 -7.50 3.44 -11.02
C VAL A 121 -7.95 2.63 -12.23
N GLN A 122 -7.03 2.26 -13.11
CA GLN A 122 -7.35 1.44 -14.29
C GLN A 122 -7.91 0.06 -13.93
N LYS A 123 -7.37 -0.59 -12.88
CA LYS A 123 -7.89 -1.87 -12.36
C LYS A 123 -9.28 -1.71 -11.78
N LEU A 124 -9.52 -0.66 -11.00
CA LEU A 124 -10.85 -0.38 -10.46
C LEU A 124 -11.90 -0.16 -11.54
N LEU A 125 -11.55 0.46 -12.67
CA LEU A 125 -12.44 0.59 -13.83
C LEU A 125 -12.81 -0.77 -14.43
N LYS A 126 -11.94 -1.77 -14.32
CA LYS A 126 -12.20 -3.16 -14.72
C LYS A 126 -12.91 -3.98 -13.64
N GLN A 127 -13.38 -3.35 -12.57
CA GLN A 127 -14.02 -3.98 -11.42
C GLN A 127 -13.07 -4.90 -10.60
N GLU A 128 -11.78 -4.69 -10.71
CA GLU A 128 -10.79 -5.41 -9.93
C GLU A 128 -10.49 -4.65 -8.62
N ILE A 129 -10.42 -5.38 -7.48
CA ILE A 129 -9.88 -4.82 -6.23
C ILE A 129 -8.38 -4.62 -6.43
N SER A 130 -7.88 -3.46 -6.06
CA SER A 130 -6.46 -3.17 -6.20
C SER A 130 -5.89 -2.44 -5.00
N ILE A 131 -4.81 -2.99 -4.47
CA ILE A 131 -4.01 -2.41 -3.39
C ILE A 131 -2.63 -2.10 -3.98
N CYS A 132 -1.98 -1.04 -3.52
CA CYS A 132 -0.63 -0.75 -4.02
C CYS A 132 0.34 -1.91 -3.69
N PRO A 133 1.31 -2.19 -4.56
CA PRO A 133 2.18 -3.36 -4.43
C PRO A 133 2.90 -3.44 -3.07
N ASP A 134 3.35 -2.30 -2.53
CA ASP A 134 4.06 -2.25 -1.25
C ASP A 134 3.15 -2.64 -0.08
N LEU A 135 1.88 -2.22 -0.09
CA LEU A 135 0.90 -2.60 0.93
C LEU A 135 0.50 -4.08 0.81
N THR A 136 0.34 -4.58 -0.41
CA THR A 136 0.08 -6.01 -0.64
C THR A 136 1.22 -6.86 -0.09
N HIS A 137 2.45 -6.41 -0.29
CA HIS A 137 3.62 -7.09 0.25
C HIS A 137 3.67 -7.07 1.79
N LYS A 138 3.35 -5.92 2.42
CA LYS A 138 3.23 -5.81 3.88
C LYS A 138 2.18 -6.79 4.44
N LEU A 139 0.99 -6.86 3.81
CA LEU A 139 -0.07 -7.79 4.21
C LEU A 139 0.34 -9.26 4.13
N LEU A 140 0.99 -9.65 3.04
CA LEU A 140 1.47 -11.01 2.86
C LEU A 140 2.48 -11.38 3.94
N LEU A 141 3.46 -10.50 4.20
CA LEU A 141 4.45 -10.73 5.25
C LEU A 141 3.79 -10.94 6.61
N GLU A 142 2.87 -10.05 7.03
CA GLU A 142 2.17 -10.23 8.31
C GLU A 142 1.29 -11.48 8.37
N HIS A 143 0.59 -11.81 7.28
CA HIS A 143 -0.23 -13.01 7.25
C HIS A 143 0.60 -14.26 7.51
N PHE A 144 1.77 -14.35 6.86
CA PHE A 144 2.69 -15.47 7.07
C PHE A 144 3.25 -15.50 8.49
N PHE A 145 3.56 -14.33 9.07
CA PHE A 145 4.10 -14.27 10.43
C PHE A 145 3.05 -14.58 11.52
N LYS A 146 1.80 -14.07 11.40
CA LYS A 146 0.73 -14.34 12.36
C LYS A 146 0.30 -15.82 12.38
N LYS A 147 0.29 -16.48 11.22
CA LYS A 147 -0.11 -17.90 11.13
C LYS A 147 0.85 -18.82 11.86
N ASN A 148 2.13 -18.45 11.94
CA ASN A 148 3.16 -19.25 12.62
C ASN A 148 3.21 -19.02 14.14
N ASN A 149 2.59 -17.94 14.67
CA ASN A 149 2.61 -17.62 16.10
C ASN A 149 1.59 -18.42 16.94
N HIS A 150 0.68 -19.22 16.33
CA HIS A 150 -0.30 -20.02 17.06
C HIS A 150 0.14 -21.45 17.36
N GLN A 151 1.32 -21.88 16.95
CA GLN A 151 1.86 -23.19 17.27
C GLN A 151 3.33 -23.13 17.67
N ASN A 152 3.58 -23.10 18.98
CA ASN A 152 4.74 -23.58 19.72
C ASN A 152 6.14 -22.98 19.54
N ASN A 153 6.71 -22.53 20.69
CA ASN A 153 8.12 -22.44 21.05
C ASN A 153 9.02 -21.40 20.33
N HIS A 154 9.60 -20.52 21.16
CA HIS A 154 10.40 -19.33 20.81
C HIS A 154 11.55 -19.56 19.80
N ASP A 155 12.13 -20.76 19.71
CA ASP A 155 13.27 -21.02 18.82
C ASP A 155 12.85 -21.42 17.38
N SER A 156 11.71 -22.07 17.21
CA SER A 156 11.22 -22.46 15.89
C SER A 156 10.68 -21.26 15.10
N SER A 157 10.16 -20.24 15.77
CA SER A 157 9.55 -19.07 15.11
C SER A 157 10.55 -18.20 14.35
N VAL A 158 11.75 -18.00 14.88
CA VAL A 158 12.80 -17.20 14.22
C VAL A 158 13.36 -17.93 12.99
N PHE A 159 13.51 -19.25 13.09
CA PHE A 159 13.97 -20.08 11.97
C PHE A 159 12.98 -20.08 10.81
N ASP A 160 11.69 -20.20 11.12
CA ASP A 160 10.62 -20.19 10.13
C ASP A 160 10.48 -18.82 9.45
N ARG A 161 10.56 -17.73 10.20
CA ARG A 161 10.55 -16.36 9.63
C ARG A 161 11.71 -16.13 8.67
N ARG A 162 12.92 -16.50 9.08
CA ARG A 162 14.12 -16.39 8.23
C ARG A 162 13.95 -17.15 6.92
N LYS A 163 13.39 -18.36 6.97
CA LYS A 163 13.11 -19.19 5.80
C LYS A 163 12.09 -18.54 4.85
N ILE A 164 11.01 -18.00 5.41
CA ILE A 164 9.97 -17.33 4.63
C ILE A 164 10.53 -16.09 3.93
N LEU A 165 11.26 -15.23 4.66
CA LEU A 165 11.88 -14.04 4.11
C LEU A 165 12.88 -14.37 2.98
N LYS A 166 13.60 -15.47 3.12
CA LYS A 166 14.49 -15.96 2.06
C LYS A 166 13.78 -16.35 0.77
N ASN A 167 12.59 -16.90 0.84
CA ASN A 167 11.82 -17.30 -0.36
C ASN A 167 11.46 -16.12 -1.28
N ILE A 168 11.44 -14.90 -0.75
CA ILE A 168 11.19 -13.67 -1.52
C ILE A 168 12.46 -13.16 -2.21
N LEU A 169 13.62 -13.65 -1.78
CA LEU A 169 14.93 -13.20 -2.21
C LEU A 169 15.53 -14.17 -3.25
N SER A 170 16.25 -13.63 -4.24
CA SER A 170 17.05 -14.47 -5.13
C SER A 170 18.23 -15.10 -4.35
N GLU A 171 18.78 -16.19 -4.84
CA GLU A 171 19.91 -16.90 -4.20
C GLU A 171 21.05 -15.95 -3.80
N LYS A 172 21.45 -15.07 -4.71
CA LYS A 172 22.49 -14.07 -4.44
C LYS A 172 22.07 -13.04 -3.39
N GLN A 173 20.79 -12.73 -3.26
CA GLN A 173 20.26 -11.86 -2.22
C GLN A 173 20.17 -12.59 -0.87
N GLN A 174 19.84 -13.90 -0.88
CA GLN A 174 19.81 -14.72 0.33
C GLN A 174 21.19 -14.80 1.00
N ILE A 175 22.27 -14.92 0.21
CA ILE A 175 23.64 -14.92 0.75
C ILE A 175 23.95 -13.57 1.42
N VAL A 176 23.58 -12.44 0.79
CA VAL A 176 23.78 -11.11 1.41
C VAL A 176 22.94 -10.96 2.67
N PHE A 177 21.65 -11.33 2.62
CA PHE A 177 20.73 -11.30 3.75
C PHE A 177 21.27 -12.06 4.96
N ASP A 178 21.72 -13.32 4.78
CA ASP A 178 22.27 -14.13 5.85
C ASP A 178 23.50 -13.51 6.49
N ASN A 179 24.38 -12.95 5.68
CA ASN A 179 25.62 -12.33 6.19
C ASN A 179 25.35 -10.97 6.87
N LEU A 180 24.30 -10.23 6.44
CA LEU A 180 23.81 -9.05 7.14
C LEU A 180 23.28 -9.43 8.54
N LEU A 181 22.50 -10.49 8.66
CA LEU A 181 22.01 -10.97 9.97
C LEU A 181 23.15 -11.42 10.89
N LEU A 182 24.23 -11.99 10.35
CA LEU A 182 25.42 -12.38 11.11
C LEU A 182 26.31 -11.19 11.51
N GLY A 183 25.92 -9.97 11.25
CA GLY A 183 26.70 -8.80 11.66
C GLY A 183 27.87 -8.45 10.73
N LYS A 184 28.09 -9.16 9.61
CA LYS A 184 29.22 -8.91 8.71
C LYS A 184 29.18 -7.54 8.06
N THR A 185 30.34 -6.97 7.83
CA THR A 185 30.52 -5.72 7.08
C THR A 185 30.37 -5.96 5.58
N TYR A 186 30.10 -4.91 4.81
CA TYR A 186 30.04 -5.02 3.35
C TYR A 186 31.36 -5.51 2.72
N LYS A 187 32.49 -5.18 3.35
CA LYS A 187 33.81 -5.64 2.90
C LYS A 187 33.93 -7.15 3.02
N GLU A 188 33.55 -7.71 4.16
CA GLU A 188 33.54 -9.17 4.38
C GLU A 188 32.56 -9.88 3.46
N ILE A 189 31.36 -9.30 3.24
CA ILE A 189 30.36 -9.87 2.32
C ILE A 189 30.86 -9.82 0.88
N SER A 190 31.53 -8.74 0.47
CA SER A 190 32.07 -8.61 -0.88
C SER A 190 33.18 -9.62 -1.16
N GLN A 191 34.02 -9.89 -0.17
CA GLN A 191 35.06 -10.91 -0.25
C GLN A 191 34.45 -12.32 -0.40
N LEU A 192 33.41 -12.65 0.36
CA LEU A 192 32.70 -13.94 0.26
C LEU A 192 32.02 -14.17 -1.10
N LEU A 193 31.54 -13.09 -1.70
CA LEU A 193 30.83 -13.15 -2.98
C LEU A 193 31.74 -13.04 -4.20
N GLY A 194 33.05 -12.78 -4.01
CA GLY A 194 33.98 -12.50 -5.09
C GLY A 194 33.59 -11.26 -5.90
N GLY A 195 32.88 -10.28 -5.27
CA GLY A 195 32.34 -9.11 -5.92
C GLY A 195 32.80 -7.79 -5.28
N SER A 196 32.34 -6.68 -5.84
CA SER A 196 32.67 -5.36 -5.30
C SER A 196 31.73 -4.95 -4.15
N PHE A 197 32.20 -4.05 -3.29
CA PHE A 197 31.41 -3.39 -2.27
C PHE A 197 30.09 -2.77 -2.84
N TYR A 198 30.18 -2.18 -4.02
CA TYR A 198 29.03 -1.59 -4.72
C TYR A 198 27.91 -2.62 -4.97
N VAL A 199 28.26 -3.82 -5.40
CA VAL A 199 27.30 -4.90 -5.67
C VAL A 199 26.59 -5.34 -4.38
N VAL A 200 27.30 -5.42 -3.26
CA VAL A 200 26.72 -5.75 -1.95
C VAL A 200 25.71 -4.68 -1.52
N ASN A 201 26.10 -3.40 -1.63
CA ASN A 201 25.23 -2.26 -1.30
C ASN A 201 23.95 -2.25 -2.16
N GLN A 202 24.06 -2.49 -3.47
CA GLN A 202 22.88 -2.56 -4.36
C GLN A 202 21.96 -3.73 -4.01
N ARG A 203 22.52 -4.87 -3.64
CA ARG A 203 21.73 -6.03 -3.20
C ARG A 203 21.04 -5.74 -1.87
N GLU A 204 21.72 -5.13 -0.90
CA GLU A 204 21.12 -4.72 0.37
C GLU A 204 19.94 -3.77 0.16
N LYS A 205 20.12 -2.70 -0.63
CA LYS A 205 19.01 -1.78 -0.97
C LYS A 205 17.82 -2.52 -1.59
N THR A 206 18.09 -3.51 -2.44
CA THR A 206 17.04 -4.31 -3.06
C THR A 206 16.37 -5.24 -2.03
N ILE A 207 17.14 -5.83 -1.11
CA ILE A 207 16.62 -6.63 0.01
C ILE A 207 15.73 -5.77 0.89
N TYR A 208 16.20 -4.59 1.31
CA TYR A 208 15.44 -3.68 2.17
C TYR A 208 14.12 -3.27 1.51
N ARG A 209 14.15 -2.91 0.22
CA ARG A 209 12.93 -2.60 -0.53
C ARG A 209 11.98 -3.79 -0.62
N LYS A 210 12.47 -5.00 -0.87
CA LYS A 210 11.64 -6.21 -0.96
C LYS A 210 11.01 -6.59 0.37
N LEU A 211 11.73 -6.37 1.47
CA LEU A 211 11.29 -6.73 2.82
C LEU A 211 10.58 -5.57 3.56
N GLY A 212 10.46 -4.40 2.92
CA GLY A 212 9.79 -3.24 3.49
C GLY A 212 10.52 -2.61 4.68
N VAL A 213 11.86 -2.80 4.78
CA VAL A 213 12.69 -2.24 5.85
C VAL A 213 13.62 -1.14 5.31
N ARG A 214 14.05 -0.23 6.19
CA ARG A 214 14.89 0.92 5.82
C ARG A 214 16.33 0.83 6.37
N SER A 215 16.55 -0.07 7.30
CA SER A 215 17.84 -0.20 7.97
C SER A 215 18.12 -1.65 8.35
N ARG A 216 19.42 -1.91 8.67
CA ARG A 216 19.84 -3.22 9.18
C ARG A 216 19.20 -3.54 10.55
N VAL A 217 18.98 -2.52 11.37
CA VAL A 217 18.30 -2.69 12.67
C VAL A 217 16.85 -3.13 12.46
N GLU A 218 16.15 -2.49 11.53
CA GLU A 218 14.78 -2.90 11.17
C GLU A 218 14.76 -4.32 10.57
N LEU A 219 15.76 -4.69 9.76
CA LEU A 219 15.90 -6.03 9.24
C LEU A 219 16.07 -7.06 10.36
N LEU A 220 16.93 -6.80 11.34
CA LEU A 220 17.12 -7.66 12.50
C LEU A 220 15.82 -7.78 13.31
N ASN A 221 15.14 -6.67 13.58
CA ASN A 221 13.87 -6.68 14.28
C ASN A 221 12.79 -7.47 13.53
N LEU A 222 12.76 -7.37 12.20
CA LEU A 222 11.82 -8.13 11.38
C LEU A 222 12.04 -9.64 11.48
N VAL A 223 13.28 -10.09 11.67
CA VAL A 223 13.62 -11.51 11.79
C VAL A 223 13.44 -12.03 13.21
N MET A 224 13.70 -11.19 14.23
CA MET A 224 13.76 -11.59 15.65
C MET A 224 12.42 -11.47 16.38
N ASN A 225 11.54 -10.55 15.95
CA ASN A 225 10.22 -10.31 16.54
C ASN A 225 9.11 -10.96 15.72
#